data_8083b3b2c3a55e87dd4ca015c16862d9
#
_entry.id   8083b3b2c3a55e87dd4ca015c16862d9
#
_cell.length_a   1.000
_cell.length_b   1.000
_cell.length_c   1.000
_cell.angle_alpha   90.00
_cell.angle_beta   90.00
_cell.angle_gamma   90.00
#
_symmetry.space_group_name_H-M   'P 1'
#
loop_
_entity.id
_entity.type
_entity.pdbx_description
1 polymer ?
#
loop_
_entity_poly.entity_id
_entity_poly.type
_entity_poly.pdbx_seq_one_letter_code
_entity_poly.pdbx_strand_id
1 'polypeptide(L)'
;MADVPYEYYVDIVTKRYFHGVDNYDMDMVLDCFHEDAVLTEVTSMTVHEGRDEGIRKMFEGLFDAHSRIWHGNFVHTADVDSEAICSQFSVEVTPKEAGTELRYENCNRFYLDDGKFSRVFVYMSGENLLK
;
A
#
# COMPACT_ATOMS: atom_id res chain seq x y z
N MET A 1 17.89 9.98 -8.62
CA MET A 1 17.25 11.29 -8.53
C MET A 1 17.11 11.67 -7.07
N ALA A 2 17.78 12.73 -6.68
CA ALA A 2 17.91 13.00 -5.26
C ALA A 2 16.85 13.93 -4.68
N ASP A 3 16.29 14.81 -5.45
CA ASP A 3 15.58 15.96 -4.89
C ASP A 3 14.08 15.89 -4.96
N VAL A 4 13.53 14.76 -4.50
CA VAL A 4 12.07 14.61 -4.38
C VAL A 4 11.65 15.24 -3.04
N PRO A 5 10.78 16.25 -3.06
CA PRO A 5 10.38 16.93 -1.82
C PRO A 5 9.46 16.06 -0.95
N TYR A 6 9.40 16.43 0.33
CA TYR A 6 8.57 15.72 1.31
C TYR A 6 7.12 15.56 0.84
N GLU A 7 6.54 16.60 0.26
CA GLU A 7 5.15 16.57 -0.20
C GLU A 7 4.91 15.50 -1.25
N TYR A 8 5.91 15.22 -2.09
CA TYR A 8 5.78 14.15 -3.07
C TYR A 8 5.63 12.78 -2.41
N TYR A 9 6.37 12.54 -1.33
CA TYR A 9 6.27 11.27 -0.59
C TYR A 9 4.88 11.09 0.00
N VAL A 10 4.34 12.13 0.61
CA VAL A 10 2.98 12.08 1.16
C VAL A 10 1.95 11.89 0.04
N ASP A 11 2.12 12.61 -1.06
CA ASP A 11 1.15 12.57 -2.17
C ASP A 11 1.13 11.21 -2.88
N ILE A 12 2.30 10.61 -3.13
CA ILE A 12 2.30 9.30 -3.80
C ILE A 12 1.64 8.24 -2.92
N VAL A 13 1.81 8.32 -1.59
CA VAL A 13 1.18 7.38 -0.67
C VAL A 13 -0.32 7.63 -0.60
N THR A 14 -0.76 8.87 -0.37
CA THR A 14 -2.17 9.14 -0.05
C THR A 14 -3.03 9.43 -1.27
N LYS A 15 -2.56 10.31 -2.16
CA LYS A 15 -3.37 10.78 -3.28
C LYS A 15 -3.32 9.87 -4.49
N ARG A 16 -2.32 9.00 -4.56
CA ARG A 16 -2.17 8.06 -5.66
C ARG A 16 -2.34 6.63 -5.22
N TYR A 17 -1.50 6.14 -4.32
CA TYR A 17 -1.52 4.73 -3.92
C TYR A 17 -2.81 4.36 -3.18
N PHE A 18 -3.06 4.93 -2.02
CA PHE A 18 -4.25 4.56 -1.24
C PHE A 18 -5.55 5.05 -1.89
N HIS A 19 -5.51 6.20 -2.55
CA HIS A 19 -6.67 6.64 -3.32
C HIS A 19 -7.01 5.63 -4.42
N GLY A 20 -5.99 5.12 -5.11
CA GLY A 20 -6.18 4.07 -6.11
C GLY A 20 -6.74 2.78 -5.51
N VAL A 21 -6.21 2.35 -4.36
CA VAL A 21 -6.70 1.15 -3.67
C VAL A 21 -8.16 1.31 -3.27
N ASP A 22 -8.51 2.44 -2.65
CA ASP A 22 -9.86 2.70 -2.16
C ASP A 22 -10.90 2.77 -3.29
N ASN A 23 -10.46 3.15 -4.49
CA ASN A 23 -11.32 3.26 -5.66
C ASN A 23 -11.21 2.06 -6.61
N TYR A 24 -10.49 1.03 -6.22
CA TYR A 24 -10.29 -0.18 -7.04
C TYR A 24 -9.68 0.16 -8.41
N ASP A 25 -8.81 1.16 -8.44
CA ASP A 25 -8.14 1.62 -9.66
C ASP A 25 -6.77 0.95 -9.78
N MET A 26 -6.74 -0.20 -10.41
CA MET A 26 -5.52 -1.00 -10.55
C MET A 26 -4.39 -0.23 -11.24
N ASP A 27 -4.71 0.49 -12.30
CA ASP A 27 -3.69 1.23 -13.06
C ASP A 27 -3.05 2.32 -12.19
N MET A 28 -3.85 3.04 -11.43
CA MET A 28 -3.35 4.09 -10.53
C MET A 28 -2.45 3.48 -9.44
N VAL A 29 -2.87 2.36 -8.86
CA VAL A 29 -2.09 1.67 -7.83
C VAL A 29 -0.75 1.21 -8.39
N LEU A 30 -0.78 0.49 -9.51
CA LEU A 30 0.45 -0.10 -10.08
C LEU A 30 1.40 0.96 -10.61
N ASP A 31 0.89 2.10 -11.07
CA ASP A 31 1.73 3.20 -11.53
C ASP A 31 2.63 3.77 -10.44
N CYS A 32 2.32 3.51 -9.18
CA CYS A 32 3.16 3.93 -8.05
C CYS A 32 4.39 3.05 -7.86
N PHE A 33 4.45 1.88 -8.50
CA PHE A 33 5.50 0.89 -8.29
C PHE A 33 6.48 0.82 -9.45
N HIS A 34 7.73 0.51 -9.12
CA HIS A 34 8.69 0.04 -10.12
C HIS A 34 8.29 -1.36 -10.60
N GLU A 35 8.71 -1.70 -11.81
CA GLU A 35 8.47 -3.02 -12.39
C GLU A 35 9.01 -4.13 -11.51
N ASP A 36 10.17 -3.90 -10.88
CA ASP A 36 10.85 -4.89 -10.04
C ASP A 36 10.49 -4.78 -8.55
N ALA A 37 9.48 -4.02 -8.21
CA ALA A 37 9.13 -3.77 -6.81
C ALA A 37 8.77 -5.06 -6.08
N VAL A 38 9.01 -5.06 -4.76
CA VAL A 38 8.66 -6.16 -3.89
C VAL A 38 7.84 -5.60 -2.71
N LEU A 39 6.71 -6.23 -2.44
CA LEU A 39 5.88 -5.89 -1.28
C LEU A 39 5.83 -7.09 -0.35
N THR A 40 6.15 -6.85 0.92
CA THR A 40 6.13 -7.89 1.95
C THR A 40 5.12 -7.54 3.03
N GLU A 41 4.17 -8.43 3.28
CA GLU A 41 3.34 -8.34 4.47
C GLU A 41 4.09 -9.06 5.59
N VAL A 42 4.56 -8.29 6.57
CA VAL A 42 5.58 -8.75 7.52
C VAL A 42 5.01 -9.68 8.59
N THR A 43 3.77 -9.46 9.02
CA THR A 43 3.20 -10.25 10.12
C THR A 43 3.05 -11.73 9.78
N SER A 44 2.83 -12.05 8.51
CA SER A 44 2.75 -13.43 8.01
C SER A 44 3.91 -13.80 7.10
N MET A 45 4.83 -12.85 6.84
CA MET A 45 5.95 -13.03 5.91
C MET A 45 5.52 -13.46 4.51
N THR A 46 4.46 -12.84 4.01
CA THR A 46 3.99 -13.08 2.65
C THR A 46 4.66 -12.09 1.70
N VAL A 47 5.36 -12.60 0.69
CA VAL A 47 6.15 -11.79 -0.23
C VAL A 47 5.50 -11.79 -1.62
N HIS A 48 5.32 -10.60 -2.18
CA HIS A 48 4.78 -10.42 -3.53
C HIS A 48 5.84 -9.73 -4.38
N GLU A 49 6.35 -10.42 -5.39
CA GLU A 49 7.43 -9.94 -6.22
C GLU A 49 6.93 -9.53 -7.60
N GLY A 50 7.35 -8.34 -8.06
CA GLY A 50 7.04 -7.84 -9.38
C GLY A 50 5.70 -7.10 -9.45
N ARG A 51 5.77 -5.89 -10.05
CA ARG A 51 4.58 -5.04 -10.18
C ARG A 51 3.46 -5.72 -10.98
N ASP A 52 3.81 -6.30 -12.13
CA ASP A 52 2.83 -6.82 -13.08
C ASP A 52 2.50 -8.29 -12.85
N GLU A 53 3.16 -8.91 -11.86
CA GLU A 53 2.98 -10.31 -11.51
C GLU A 53 2.45 -10.44 -10.08
N GLY A 54 3.34 -10.59 -9.08
CA GLY A 54 2.93 -10.84 -7.70
C GLY A 54 2.10 -9.72 -7.09
N ILE A 55 2.49 -8.47 -7.30
CA ILE A 55 1.78 -7.31 -6.73
C ILE A 55 0.41 -7.14 -7.38
N ARG A 56 0.33 -7.23 -8.71
CA ARG A 56 -0.95 -7.17 -9.42
C ARG A 56 -1.90 -8.27 -8.93
N LYS A 57 -1.41 -9.48 -8.84
CA LYS A 57 -2.23 -10.62 -8.40
C LYS A 57 -2.74 -10.43 -6.97
N MET A 58 -1.91 -9.88 -6.10
CA MET A 58 -2.29 -9.56 -4.72
C MET A 58 -3.45 -8.57 -4.69
N PHE A 59 -3.37 -7.48 -5.48
CA PHE A 59 -4.46 -6.50 -5.53
C PHE A 59 -5.71 -7.04 -6.20
N GLU A 60 -5.58 -7.90 -7.21
CA GLU A 60 -6.73 -8.58 -7.80
C GLU A 60 -7.51 -9.35 -6.75
N GLY A 61 -6.79 -10.09 -5.90
CA GLY A 61 -7.39 -10.83 -4.80
C GLY A 61 -8.05 -9.92 -3.76
N LEU A 62 -7.36 -8.84 -3.39
CA LEU A 62 -7.90 -7.88 -2.42
C LEU A 62 -9.19 -7.24 -2.93
N PHE A 63 -9.19 -6.78 -4.17
CA PHE A 63 -10.36 -6.13 -4.78
C PHE A 63 -11.52 -7.11 -4.96
N ASP A 64 -11.20 -8.35 -5.31
CA ASP A 64 -12.24 -9.38 -5.49
C ASP A 64 -12.89 -9.77 -4.18
N ALA A 65 -12.14 -9.75 -3.08
CA ALA A 65 -12.62 -10.23 -1.78
C ALA A 65 -13.44 -9.21 -0.99
N HIS A 66 -13.39 -7.92 -1.35
CA HIS A 66 -13.99 -6.86 -0.55
C HIS A 66 -14.91 -5.99 -1.38
N SER A 67 -16.07 -5.62 -0.80
CA SER A 67 -17.01 -4.70 -1.45
C SER A 67 -16.69 -3.24 -1.13
N ARG A 68 -15.94 -3.00 -0.05
CA ARG A 68 -15.50 -1.65 0.34
C ARG A 68 -14.12 -1.72 0.95
N ILE A 69 -13.28 -0.76 0.56
CA ILE A 69 -11.96 -0.55 1.15
C ILE A 69 -11.79 0.96 1.37
N TRP A 70 -11.38 1.34 2.57
CA TRP A 70 -11.12 2.73 2.90
C TRP A 70 -9.87 2.84 3.76
N HIS A 71 -9.01 3.82 3.44
CA HIS A 71 -7.83 4.16 4.22
C HIS A 71 -7.90 5.63 4.63
N GLY A 72 -7.50 5.94 5.85
CA GLY A 72 -7.49 7.31 6.34
C GLY A 72 -6.77 7.47 7.66
N ASN A 73 -6.91 8.67 8.24
CA ASN A 73 -6.27 9.00 9.51
C ASN A 73 -4.75 8.83 9.45
N PHE A 74 -4.15 9.30 8.35
CA PHE A 74 -2.73 9.10 8.09
C PHE A 74 -1.84 9.91 9.05
N VAL A 75 -0.78 9.27 9.53
CA VAL A 75 0.33 9.92 10.22
C VAL A 75 1.59 9.49 9.49
N HIS A 76 2.31 10.47 8.92
CA HIS A 76 3.48 10.20 8.09
C HIS A 76 4.76 10.60 8.78
N THR A 77 5.82 9.81 8.59
CA THR A 77 7.19 10.16 8.94
C THR A 77 8.05 9.84 7.73
N ALA A 78 8.58 10.86 7.09
CA ALA A 78 9.42 10.68 5.92
C ALA A 78 10.87 11.00 6.23
N ASP A 79 11.78 10.15 5.71
CA ASP A 79 13.20 10.40 5.70
C ASP A 79 13.61 10.57 4.23
N VAL A 80 13.62 11.82 3.78
CA VAL A 80 13.88 12.15 2.38
C VAL A 80 15.29 11.74 1.96
N ASP A 81 16.26 11.84 2.87
CA ASP A 81 17.64 11.46 2.58
C ASP A 81 17.79 9.96 2.31
N SER A 82 16.97 9.15 2.98
CA SER A 82 16.96 7.70 2.77
C SER A 82 15.93 7.26 1.74
N GLU A 83 15.23 8.21 1.13
CA GLU A 83 14.16 7.96 0.16
C GLU A 83 13.08 7.00 0.71
N ALA A 84 12.64 7.26 1.94
CA ALA A 84 11.69 6.40 2.63
C ALA A 84 10.60 7.20 3.32
N ILE A 85 9.41 6.59 3.44
CA ILE A 85 8.31 7.15 4.21
C ILE A 85 7.61 6.03 4.97
N CYS A 86 7.32 6.29 6.24
CA CYS A 86 6.49 5.44 7.08
C CYS A 86 5.14 6.10 7.23
N SER A 87 4.07 5.35 6.98
CA SER A 87 2.70 5.87 7.09
C SER A 87 1.88 4.94 7.97
N GLN A 88 1.39 5.49 9.07
CA GLN A 88 0.44 4.83 9.96
C GLN A 88 -0.96 5.27 9.56
N PHE A 89 -1.92 4.36 9.58
CA PHE A 89 -3.26 4.69 9.10
C PHE A 89 -4.30 3.72 9.63
N SER A 90 -5.57 4.15 9.53
CA SER A 90 -6.72 3.28 9.77
C SER A 90 -7.18 2.69 8.44
N VAL A 91 -7.58 1.44 8.43
CA VAL A 91 -8.18 0.80 7.26
C VAL A 91 -9.52 0.18 7.65
N GLU A 92 -10.52 0.42 6.82
CA GLU A 92 -11.83 -0.21 6.96
C GLU A 92 -12.11 -1.03 5.71
N VAL A 93 -12.49 -2.29 5.88
CA VAL A 93 -12.82 -3.18 4.78
C VAL A 93 -14.12 -3.89 5.07
N THR A 94 -14.88 -4.17 4.01
CA THR A 94 -16.08 -5.00 4.10
C THR A 94 -15.88 -6.22 3.23
N PRO A 95 -15.57 -7.39 3.83
CA PRO A 95 -15.47 -8.63 3.06
C PRO A 95 -16.80 -8.95 2.41
N LYS A 96 -16.78 -9.32 1.13
CA LYS A 96 -18.02 -9.66 0.41
C LYS A 96 -18.73 -10.84 1.05
N GLU A 97 -17.97 -11.80 1.52
CA GLU A 97 -18.50 -13.04 2.08
C GLU A 97 -19.20 -12.82 3.42
N ALA A 98 -18.58 -12.07 4.33
CA ALA A 98 -19.11 -11.81 5.66
C ALA A 98 -20.08 -10.64 5.71
N GLY A 99 -19.88 -9.63 4.87
CA GLY A 99 -20.73 -8.43 4.81
C GLY A 99 -20.61 -7.48 5.99
N THR A 100 -19.75 -7.78 6.97
CA THR A 100 -19.56 -6.96 8.17
C THR A 100 -18.26 -6.16 8.04
N GLU A 101 -18.33 -4.86 8.28
CA GLU A 101 -17.16 -4.00 8.22
C GLU A 101 -16.14 -4.34 9.31
N LEU A 102 -14.89 -4.44 8.93
CA LEU A 102 -13.76 -4.65 9.82
C LEU A 102 -12.86 -3.42 9.80
N ARG A 103 -12.25 -3.10 10.94
CA ARG A 103 -11.33 -1.97 11.05
C ARG A 103 -10.02 -2.41 11.68
N TYR A 104 -8.92 -1.96 11.07
CA TYR A 104 -7.58 -2.24 11.57
C TYR A 104 -6.75 -0.96 11.59
N GLU A 105 -5.68 -0.96 12.39
CA GLU A 105 -4.68 0.10 12.41
C GLU A 105 -3.37 -0.50 11.90
N ASN A 106 -2.89 0.01 10.78
CA ASN A 106 -1.73 -0.55 10.09
C ASN A 106 -0.62 0.47 9.94
N CYS A 107 0.57 -0.01 9.59
CA CYS A 107 1.70 0.84 9.28
C CYS A 107 2.45 0.26 8.10
N ASN A 108 2.70 1.08 7.09
CA ASN A 108 3.50 0.69 5.93
C ASN A 108 4.79 1.49 5.89
N ARG A 109 5.88 0.83 5.51
CA ARG A 109 7.13 1.50 5.20
C ARG A 109 7.39 1.38 3.71
N PHE A 110 7.49 2.53 3.03
CA PHE A 110 7.72 2.59 1.59
C PHE A 110 9.12 3.10 1.33
N TYR A 111 9.84 2.40 0.46
CA TYR A 111 11.11 2.87 -0.08
C TYR A 111 10.88 3.27 -1.52
N LEU A 112 11.35 4.46 -1.88
CA LEU A 112 11.22 4.98 -3.23
C LEU A 112 12.58 4.94 -3.93
N ASP A 113 12.52 4.77 -5.24
CA ASP A 113 13.67 4.91 -6.13
C ASP A 113 13.16 5.64 -7.37
N ASP A 114 13.77 6.77 -7.67
CA ASP A 114 13.36 7.62 -8.80
C ASP A 114 11.85 7.91 -8.78
N GLY A 115 11.32 8.19 -7.59
CA GLY A 115 9.95 8.63 -7.41
C GLY A 115 8.87 7.55 -7.41
N LYS A 116 9.26 6.27 -7.43
CA LYS A 116 8.31 5.15 -7.37
C LYS A 116 8.72 4.16 -6.29
N PHE A 117 7.74 3.38 -5.80
CA PHE A 117 8.02 2.38 -4.77
C PHE A 117 8.92 1.27 -5.32
N SER A 118 10.04 1.04 -4.66
CA SER A 118 10.94 -0.09 -4.94
C SER A 118 10.70 -1.23 -3.95
N ARG A 119 10.40 -0.89 -2.69
CA ARG A 119 10.10 -1.86 -1.64
C ARG A 119 8.98 -1.31 -0.77
N VAL A 120 8.07 -2.19 -0.38
CA VAL A 120 7.03 -1.85 0.60
C VAL A 120 6.97 -2.93 1.66
N PHE A 121 6.99 -2.52 2.92
CA PHE A 121 6.78 -3.41 4.07
C PHE A 121 5.48 -3.02 4.74
N VAL A 122 4.58 -3.99 4.89
CA VAL A 122 3.25 -3.78 5.45
C VAL A 122 3.18 -4.48 6.80
N TYR A 123 2.81 -3.71 7.84
CA TYR A 123 2.61 -4.23 9.19
C TYR A 123 1.13 -4.06 9.53
N MET A 124 0.46 -5.15 9.85
CA MET A 124 -0.97 -5.15 10.10
C MET A 124 -1.29 -5.47 11.55
N SER A 125 -2.32 -4.81 12.10
CA SER A 125 -2.77 -5.10 13.46
C SER A 125 -3.68 -6.32 13.54
N GLY A 126 -4.20 -6.77 12.41
CA GLY A 126 -5.09 -7.92 12.33
C GLY A 126 -4.58 -8.97 11.34
N GLU A 127 -5.51 -9.69 10.73
CA GLU A 127 -5.15 -10.70 9.75
C GLU A 127 -4.52 -10.09 8.48
N ASN A 128 -3.78 -10.91 7.76
CA ASN A 128 -3.20 -10.49 6.49
C ASN A 128 -4.28 -10.39 5.42
N LEU A 129 -4.56 -9.18 4.94
CA LEU A 129 -5.50 -8.93 3.85
C LEU A 129 -4.84 -9.00 2.48
N LEU A 130 -3.50 -9.01 2.44
CA LEU A 130 -2.71 -8.98 1.20
C LEU A 130 -2.11 -10.37 0.94
N LYS A 131 -2.95 -11.30 0.63
CA LYS A 131 -2.57 -12.71 0.46
C LYS A 131 -2.04 -13.05 -0.92
#